data_5a0bf2666ad78910c04259cfb6ce7b33
#
_entry.id   5a0bf2666ad78910c04259cfb6ce7b33
#
_cell.length_a   1.000
_cell.length_b   1.000
_cell.length_c   1.000
_cell.angle_alpha   90.00
_cell.angle_beta   90.00
_cell.angle_gamma   90.00
#
_symmetry.space_group_name_H-M   'P 1'
#
loop_
_entity.id
_entity.type
_entity.pdbx_description
1 polymer ?
#
loop_
_entity_poly.entity_id
_entity_poly.type
_entity_poly.pdbx_seq_one_letter_code
_entity_poly.pdbx_strand_id
1 'polypeptide(L)'
;RDNQLLITMIFLGLGFGQLIFGPLSDSFGRKPLVYFGFLIFILASLVCVFSTTLEMMIFGRILQGVGLSAPRTISYSMIRDSYEGNEMARIMSFVTVVFIIVPTLAPALGMYILKVYNWQAIFYFQLVFCVLVALWFSLRQKETLTVGNRIPFTKTLFKSGFVELIKFKSTLVYT
;
A
#
# COMPACT_ATOMS: atom_id res chain seq x y z
N ARG A 1 -21.99 5.12 11.84
CA ARG A 1 -21.58 6.03 10.75
C ARG A 1 -20.07 6.26 10.77
N ASP A 2 -19.46 6.50 11.92
CA ASP A 2 -18.04 6.85 12.05
C ASP A 2 -17.09 5.71 11.64
N ASN A 3 -17.41 4.47 11.97
CA ASN A 3 -16.59 3.32 11.56
C ASN A 3 -16.55 3.13 10.04
N GLN A 4 -17.64 3.41 9.34
CA GLN A 4 -17.67 3.34 7.87
C GLN A 4 -16.82 4.47 7.24
N LEU A 5 -16.88 5.67 7.83
CA LEU A 5 -16.03 6.78 7.40
C LEU A 5 -14.54 6.44 7.53
N LEU A 6 -14.12 5.86 8.65
CA LEU A 6 -12.73 5.47 8.88
C LEU A 6 -12.22 4.45 7.84
N ILE A 7 -13.05 3.48 7.46
CA ILE A 7 -12.71 2.52 6.40
C ILE A 7 -12.61 3.22 5.05
N THR A 8 -13.57 4.07 4.71
CA THR A 8 -13.57 4.82 3.46
C THR A 8 -12.31 5.69 3.32
N MET A 9 -11.88 6.34 4.41
CA MET A 9 -10.71 7.20 4.42
C MET A 9 -9.39 6.45 4.20
N ILE A 10 -9.26 5.20 4.70
CA ILE A 10 -8.11 4.35 4.35
C ILE A 10 -8.09 4.05 2.86
N PHE A 11 -9.22 3.65 2.27
CA PHE A 11 -9.29 3.35 0.84
C PHE A 11 -9.03 4.58 -0.03
N LEU A 12 -9.51 5.74 0.40
CA LEU A 12 -9.24 7.00 -0.27
C LEU A 12 -7.73 7.33 -0.25
N GLY A 13 -7.09 7.23 0.92
CA GLY A 13 -5.64 7.38 1.05
C GLY A 13 -4.86 6.37 0.19
N LEU A 14 -5.31 5.11 0.16
CA LEU A 14 -4.71 4.05 -0.65
C LEU A 14 -4.81 4.35 -2.15
N GLY A 15 -5.96 4.81 -2.63
CA GLY A 15 -6.16 5.20 -4.02
C GLY A 15 -5.24 6.36 -4.45
N PHE A 16 -5.22 7.44 -3.66
CA PHE A 16 -4.31 8.57 -3.92
C PHE A 16 -2.84 8.14 -3.88
N GLY A 17 -2.45 7.35 -2.89
CA GLY A 17 -1.09 6.88 -2.75
C GLY A 17 -0.64 6.03 -3.95
N GLN A 18 -1.49 5.18 -4.51
CA GLN A 18 -1.16 4.36 -5.68
C GLN A 18 -0.81 5.20 -6.91
N LEU A 19 -1.55 6.29 -7.13
CA LEU A 19 -1.28 7.22 -8.24
C LEU A 19 0.09 7.89 -8.13
N ILE A 20 0.57 8.09 -6.90
CA ILE A 20 1.84 8.76 -6.61
C ILE A 20 2.99 7.76 -6.60
N PHE A 21 2.86 6.67 -5.86
CA PHE A 21 3.96 5.71 -5.65
C PHE A 21 4.28 4.86 -6.88
N GLY A 22 3.32 4.65 -7.79
CA GLY A 22 3.58 3.97 -9.06
C GLY A 22 4.73 4.65 -9.84
N PRO A 23 4.50 5.87 -10.37
CA PRO A 23 5.50 6.60 -11.14
C PRO A 23 6.78 6.93 -10.33
N LEU A 24 6.63 7.25 -9.02
CA LEU A 24 7.80 7.51 -8.18
C LEU A 24 8.73 6.30 -8.10
N SER A 25 8.18 5.09 -8.00
CA SER A 25 9.00 3.89 -7.89
C SER A 25 9.81 3.59 -9.15
N ASP A 26 9.35 4.04 -10.32
CA ASP A 26 10.06 3.91 -11.58
C ASP A 26 11.26 4.88 -11.66
N SER A 27 11.22 5.99 -10.88
CA SER A 27 12.27 7.00 -10.87
C SER A 27 13.30 6.81 -9.76
N PHE A 28 12.84 6.57 -8.53
CA PHE A 28 13.71 6.51 -7.36
C PHE A 28 14.16 5.10 -6.99
N GLY A 29 13.53 4.07 -7.59
CA GLY A 29 13.78 2.67 -7.28
C GLY A 29 12.67 2.06 -6.44
N ARG A 30 12.54 0.75 -6.52
CA ARG A 30 11.45 -0.01 -5.88
C ARG A 30 11.63 -0.06 -4.35
N LYS A 31 12.80 -0.52 -3.91
CA LYS A 31 13.09 -0.77 -2.50
C LYS A 31 13.01 0.47 -1.60
N PRO A 32 13.62 1.63 -1.95
CA PRO A 32 13.56 2.83 -1.12
C PRO A 32 12.13 3.35 -0.90
N LEU A 33 11.28 3.26 -1.92
CA LEU A 33 9.90 3.73 -1.80
C LEU A 33 9.02 2.81 -0.96
N VAL A 34 9.27 1.51 -0.97
CA VAL A 34 8.59 0.59 -0.05
C VAL A 34 8.93 0.94 1.40
N TYR A 35 10.19 1.26 1.73
CA TYR A 35 10.55 1.74 3.08
C TYR A 35 9.87 3.05 3.43
N PHE A 36 9.80 3.96 2.49
CA PHE A 36 9.08 5.22 2.72
C PHE A 36 7.60 4.99 3.01
N GLY A 37 6.96 4.05 2.30
CA GLY A 37 5.60 3.62 2.59
C GLY A 37 5.44 3.01 3.98
N PHE A 38 6.34 2.12 4.40
CA PHE A 38 6.33 1.57 5.75
C PHE A 38 6.53 2.65 6.82
N LEU A 39 7.42 3.62 6.59
CA LEU A 39 7.64 4.73 7.51
C LEU A 39 6.37 5.57 7.69
N ILE A 40 5.72 5.95 6.59
CA ILE A 40 4.44 6.67 6.64
C ILE A 40 3.39 5.86 7.40
N PHE A 41 3.28 4.56 7.14
CA PHE A 41 2.31 3.70 7.81
C PHE A 41 2.57 3.62 9.32
N ILE A 42 3.82 3.48 9.75
CA ILE A 42 4.22 3.44 11.16
C ILE A 42 3.85 4.76 11.85
N LEU A 43 4.22 5.90 11.27
CA LEU A 43 3.90 7.22 11.80
C LEU A 43 2.38 7.45 11.89
N ALA A 44 1.65 7.08 10.84
CA ALA A 44 0.20 7.17 10.80
C ALA A 44 -0.47 6.27 11.85
N SER A 45 0.07 5.07 12.08
CA SER A 45 -0.43 4.16 13.12
C SER A 45 -0.22 4.74 14.52
N LEU A 46 0.92 5.40 14.78
CA LEU A 46 1.15 6.11 16.03
C LEU A 46 0.14 7.27 16.22
N VAL A 47 -0.12 8.05 15.17
CA VAL A 47 -1.15 9.09 15.22
C VAL A 47 -2.52 8.49 15.58
N CYS A 48 -2.88 7.34 15.02
CA CYS A 48 -4.14 6.66 15.35
C CYS A 48 -4.18 6.16 16.80
N VAL A 49 -3.07 5.63 17.34
CA VAL A 49 -2.98 5.17 18.74
C VAL A 49 -3.22 6.30 19.73
N PHE A 50 -2.63 7.47 19.46
CA PHE A 50 -2.73 8.64 20.32
C PHE A 50 -3.90 9.58 19.97
N SER A 51 -4.76 9.18 19.04
CA SER A 51 -5.89 10.01 18.64
C SER A 51 -6.92 10.15 19.76
N THR A 52 -7.26 11.39 20.08
CA THR A 52 -8.28 11.75 21.05
C THR A 52 -9.56 12.28 20.38
N THR A 53 -9.46 12.67 19.11
CA THR A 53 -10.57 13.21 18.32
C THR A 53 -10.82 12.38 17.07
N LEU A 54 -12.05 12.42 16.56
CA LEU A 54 -12.43 11.74 15.32
C LEU A 54 -11.63 12.29 14.11
N GLU A 55 -11.41 13.59 14.07
CA GLU A 55 -10.65 14.24 12.99
C GLU A 55 -9.20 13.75 12.93
N MET A 56 -8.54 13.64 14.09
CA MET A 56 -7.18 13.11 14.19
C MET A 56 -7.14 11.64 13.74
N MET A 57 -8.15 10.84 14.10
CA MET A 57 -8.28 9.46 13.65
C MET A 57 -8.47 9.39 12.13
N ILE A 58 -9.33 10.22 11.54
CA ILE A 58 -9.55 10.29 10.09
C ILE A 58 -8.25 10.63 9.36
N PHE A 59 -7.53 11.64 9.82
CA PHE A 59 -6.24 12.01 9.25
C PHE A 59 -5.23 10.87 9.31
N GLY A 60 -5.12 10.21 10.46
CA GLY A 60 -4.26 9.03 10.63
C GLY A 60 -4.63 7.90 9.66
N ARG A 61 -5.93 7.65 9.45
CA ARG A 61 -6.44 6.62 8.51
C ARG A 61 -6.11 6.94 7.06
N ILE A 62 -6.20 8.19 6.64
CA ILE A 62 -5.79 8.59 5.28
C ILE A 62 -4.28 8.34 5.10
N LEU A 63 -3.46 8.77 6.05
CA LEU A 63 -2.02 8.55 6.01
C LEU A 63 -1.65 7.06 6.04
N GLN A 64 -2.35 6.22 6.82
CA GLN A 64 -2.19 4.78 6.79
C GLN A 64 -2.47 4.20 5.40
N GLY A 65 -3.56 4.66 4.75
CA GLY A 65 -3.88 4.28 3.38
C GLY A 65 -2.78 4.64 2.40
N VAL A 66 -2.27 5.87 2.48
CA VAL A 66 -1.13 6.33 1.65
C VAL A 66 0.10 5.46 1.89
N GLY A 67 0.46 5.19 3.15
CA GLY A 67 1.60 4.33 3.48
C GLY A 67 1.49 2.91 2.92
N LEU A 68 0.29 2.29 3.02
CA LEU A 68 0.02 0.94 2.49
C LEU A 68 0.05 0.86 0.97
N SER A 69 -0.18 1.97 0.28
CA SER A 69 -0.21 1.98 -1.19
C SER A 69 1.15 1.67 -1.81
N ALA A 70 2.26 2.10 -1.18
CA ALA A 70 3.60 1.87 -1.66
C ALA A 70 3.95 0.36 -1.71
N PRO A 71 3.95 -0.41 -0.60
CA PRO A 71 4.26 -1.83 -0.65
C PRO A 71 3.28 -2.59 -1.55
N ARG A 72 2.00 -2.21 -1.59
CA ARG A 72 1.01 -2.86 -2.46
C ARG A 72 1.34 -2.69 -3.94
N THR A 73 1.51 -1.45 -4.40
CA THR A 73 1.73 -1.14 -5.82
C THR A 73 3.10 -1.62 -6.28
N ILE A 74 4.12 -1.39 -5.47
CA ILE A 74 5.50 -1.67 -5.83
C ILE A 74 5.78 -3.18 -5.83
N SER A 75 5.14 -3.97 -4.96
CA SER A 75 5.28 -5.44 -4.98
C SER A 75 4.87 -6.04 -6.32
N TYR A 76 3.77 -5.57 -6.92
CA TYR A 76 3.37 -6.01 -8.26
C TYR A 76 4.40 -5.64 -9.32
N SER A 77 4.98 -4.45 -9.23
CA SER A 77 6.05 -4.03 -10.15
C SER A 77 7.31 -4.87 -9.96
N MET A 78 7.71 -5.16 -8.71
CA MET A 78 8.87 -6.02 -8.41
C MET A 78 8.69 -7.45 -8.95
N ILE A 79 7.48 -8.00 -8.90
CA ILE A 79 7.19 -9.32 -9.47
C ILE A 79 7.34 -9.27 -10.99
N ARG A 80 6.81 -8.26 -11.67
CA ARG A 80 6.96 -8.07 -13.11
C ARG A 80 8.40 -7.81 -13.55
N ASP A 81 9.18 -7.15 -12.71
CA ASP A 81 10.61 -6.89 -12.99
C ASP A 81 11.47 -8.16 -12.83
N SER A 82 11.00 -9.15 -12.06
CA SER A 82 11.78 -10.34 -11.68
C SER A 82 11.36 -11.62 -12.38
N TYR A 83 10.14 -11.71 -12.89
CA TYR A 83 9.55 -12.94 -13.45
C TYR A 83 8.82 -12.65 -14.75
N GLU A 84 8.85 -13.63 -15.67
CA GLU A 84 8.19 -13.57 -16.98
C GLU A 84 7.34 -14.83 -17.23
N GLY A 85 6.39 -14.72 -18.15
CA GLY A 85 5.58 -15.84 -18.65
C GLY A 85 4.84 -16.60 -17.56
N ASN A 86 4.95 -17.92 -17.57
CA ASN A 86 4.21 -18.82 -16.68
C ASN A 86 4.58 -18.68 -15.21
N GLU A 87 5.84 -18.33 -14.89
CA GLU A 87 6.28 -18.12 -13.51
C GLU A 87 5.64 -16.86 -12.92
N MET A 88 5.60 -15.78 -13.68
CA MET A 88 4.91 -14.55 -13.28
C MET A 88 3.42 -14.83 -13.02
N ALA A 89 2.75 -15.55 -13.92
CA ALA A 89 1.34 -15.90 -13.78
C ALA A 89 1.08 -16.73 -12.50
N ARG A 90 1.95 -17.70 -12.20
CA ARG A 90 1.86 -18.54 -10.99
C ARG A 90 2.00 -17.70 -9.72
N ILE A 91 2.98 -16.81 -9.65
CA ILE A 91 3.22 -15.95 -8.49
C ILE A 91 2.05 -14.98 -8.32
N MET A 92 1.57 -14.35 -9.40
CA MET A 92 0.42 -13.44 -9.35
C MET A 92 -0.85 -14.14 -8.87
N SER A 93 -1.10 -15.37 -9.31
CA SER A 93 -2.22 -16.18 -8.83
C SER A 93 -2.11 -16.44 -7.33
N PHE A 94 -0.93 -16.80 -6.83
CA PHE A 94 -0.70 -17.01 -5.40
C PHE A 94 -0.94 -15.72 -4.60
N VAL A 95 -0.43 -14.60 -5.06
CA VAL A 95 -0.66 -13.28 -4.45
C VAL A 95 -2.15 -12.95 -4.39
N THR A 96 -2.89 -13.23 -5.47
CA THR A 96 -4.35 -13.02 -5.52
C THR A 96 -5.08 -13.86 -4.47
N VAL A 97 -4.72 -15.14 -4.32
CA VAL A 97 -5.29 -16.02 -3.30
C VAL A 97 -5.05 -15.47 -1.90
N VAL A 98 -3.85 -15.01 -1.60
CA VAL A 98 -3.52 -14.38 -0.30
C VAL A 98 -4.35 -13.11 -0.08
N PHE A 99 -4.54 -12.29 -1.11
CA PHE A 99 -5.38 -11.07 -1.03
C PHE A 99 -6.86 -11.36 -0.77
N ILE A 100 -7.36 -12.55 -1.08
CA ILE A 100 -8.73 -12.97 -0.77
C ILE A 100 -8.81 -13.55 0.65
N ILE A 101 -7.85 -14.38 1.04
CA ILE A 101 -7.84 -15.08 2.33
C ILE A 101 -7.63 -14.09 3.49
N VAL A 102 -6.67 -13.17 3.36
CA VAL A 102 -6.29 -12.25 4.46
C VAL A 102 -7.47 -11.37 4.91
N PRO A 103 -8.19 -10.67 4.02
CA PRO A 103 -9.37 -9.89 4.43
C PRO A 103 -10.51 -10.74 5.01
N THR A 104 -10.62 -11.99 4.61
CA THR A 104 -11.63 -12.92 5.15
C THR A 104 -11.33 -13.29 6.61
N LEU A 105 -10.07 -13.46 6.96
CA LEU A 105 -9.63 -13.80 8.32
C LEU A 105 -9.47 -12.57 9.22
N ALA A 106 -9.20 -11.39 8.67
CA ALA A 106 -8.92 -10.17 9.42
C ALA A 106 -10.03 -9.78 10.43
N PRO A 107 -11.34 -9.86 10.10
CA PRO A 107 -12.39 -9.54 11.05
C PRO A 107 -12.40 -10.48 12.27
N ALA A 108 -12.12 -11.77 12.07
CA ALA A 108 -12.07 -12.74 13.17
C ALA A 108 -10.91 -12.44 14.12
N LEU A 109 -9.73 -12.12 13.58
CA LEU A 109 -8.58 -11.68 14.37
C LEU A 109 -8.85 -10.38 15.11
N GLY A 110 -9.49 -9.41 14.45
CA GLY A 110 -9.88 -8.13 15.06
C GLY A 110 -10.85 -8.33 16.25
N MET A 111 -11.87 -9.16 16.07
CA MET A 111 -12.79 -9.49 17.15
C MET A 111 -12.12 -10.22 18.33
N TYR A 112 -11.18 -11.11 18.05
CA TYR A 112 -10.41 -11.80 19.09
C TYR A 112 -9.59 -10.81 19.93
N ILE A 113 -8.89 -9.88 19.26
CA ILE A 113 -8.10 -8.83 19.93
C ILE A 113 -9.00 -7.95 20.80
N LEU A 114 -10.18 -7.54 20.29
CA LEU A 114 -11.13 -6.71 21.04
C LEU A 114 -11.77 -7.40 22.23
N LYS A 115 -11.85 -8.73 22.25
CA LYS A 115 -12.34 -9.49 23.40
C LYS A 115 -11.36 -9.49 24.57
N VAL A 116 -10.06 -9.41 24.29
CA VAL A 116 -8.99 -9.55 25.29
C VAL A 116 -8.40 -8.20 25.66
N TYR A 117 -8.35 -7.27 24.70
CA TYR A 117 -7.70 -5.97 24.82
C TYR A 117 -8.60 -4.82 24.35
N ASN A 118 -8.13 -3.60 24.51
CA ASN A 118 -8.78 -2.40 24.04
C ASN A 118 -8.62 -2.22 22.51
N TRP A 119 -9.40 -1.30 21.91
CA TRP A 119 -9.35 -1.00 20.48
C TRP A 119 -7.95 -0.52 20.00
N GLN A 120 -7.18 0.15 20.86
CA GLN A 120 -5.80 0.57 20.57
C GLN A 120 -4.88 -0.63 20.29
N ALA A 121 -5.16 -1.79 20.87
CA ALA A 121 -4.36 -3.00 20.67
C ALA A 121 -4.33 -3.43 19.19
N ILE A 122 -5.37 -3.15 18.42
CA ILE A 122 -5.40 -3.42 16.97
C ILE A 122 -4.30 -2.62 16.27
N PHE A 123 -4.11 -1.34 16.63
CA PHE A 123 -3.07 -0.50 16.03
C PHE A 123 -1.66 -0.92 16.46
N TYR A 124 -1.49 -1.30 17.73
CA TYR A 124 -0.22 -1.85 18.21
C TYR A 124 0.13 -3.14 17.47
N PHE A 125 -0.85 -4.02 17.26
CA PHE A 125 -0.66 -5.23 16.47
C PHE A 125 -0.24 -4.92 15.03
N GLN A 126 -0.93 -3.98 14.37
CA GLN A 126 -0.58 -3.55 13.02
C GLN A 126 0.83 -2.93 12.95
N LEU A 127 1.21 -2.14 13.96
CA LEU A 127 2.52 -1.51 14.05
C LEU A 127 3.63 -2.54 14.19
N VAL A 128 3.49 -3.46 15.15
CA VAL A 128 4.47 -4.54 15.37
C VAL A 128 4.60 -5.40 14.11
N PHE A 129 3.48 -5.77 13.50
CA PHE A 129 3.47 -6.56 12.28
C PHE A 129 4.15 -5.83 11.12
N CYS A 130 3.88 -4.52 10.94
CA CYS A 130 4.52 -3.70 9.92
C CYS A 130 6.04 -3.62 10.12
N VAL A 131 6.51 -3.44 11.36
CA VAL A 131 7.96 -3.41 11.67
C VAL A 131 8.60 -4.76 11.34
N LEU A 132 7.98 -5.88 11.73
CA LEU A 132 8.48 -7.22 11.41
C LEU A 132 8.57 -7.46 9.91
N VAL A 133 7.55 -7.07 9.16
CA VAL A 133 7.53 -7.18 7.69
C VAL A 133 8.59 -6.29 7.07
N ALA A 134 8.76 -5.05 7.55
CA ALA A 134 9.78 -4.12 7.06
C ALA A 134 11.20 -4.65 7.31
N LEU A 135 11.46 -5.24 8.48
CA LEU A 135 12.73 -5.90 8.79
C LEU A 135 12.97 -7.11 7.89
N TRP A 136 11.96 -7.99 7.74
CA TRP A 136 12.07 -9.16 6.86
C TRP A 136 12.33 -8.76 5.41
N PHE A 137 11.60 -7.75 4.91
CA PHE A 137 11.79 -7.18 3.59
C PHE A 137 13.20 -6.60 3.42
N SER A 138 13.73 -5.94 4.45
CA SER A 138 15.09 -5.39 4.47
C SER A 138 16.16 -6.45 4.24
N LEU A 139 16.03 -7.59 4.94
CA LEU A 139 17.01 -8.66 4.91
C LEU A 139 16.96 -9.52 3.64
N ARG A 140 15.74 -9.72 3.11
CA ARG A 140 15.53 -10.69 2.01
C ARG A 140 15.46 -10.05 0.63
N GLN A 141 14.86 -8.86 0.53
CA GLN A 141 14.56 -8.26 -0.77
C GLN A 141 15.74 -7.44 -1.27
N LYS A 142 16.17 -7.72 -2.50
CA LYS A 142 17.14 -6.90 -3.23
C LYS A 142 16.41 -5.84 -4.06
N GLU A 143 17.13 -4.79 -4.48
CA GLU A 143 16.58 -3.83 -5.45
C GLU A 143 16.41 -4.51 -6.81
N THR A 144 15.22 -4.42 -7.39
CA THR A 144 14.90 -5.05 -8.67
C THR A 144 15.08 -4.10 -9.85
N LEU A 145 15.01 -2.79 -9.60
CA LEU A 145 15.16 -1.78 -10.64
C LEU A 145 16.62 -1.32 -10.75
N THR A 146 17.32 -1.76 -11.80
CA THR A 146 18.69 -1.32 -12.09
C THR A 146 18.74 0.18 -12.38
N VAL A 147 19.86 0.84 -12.01
CA VAL A 147 20.02 2.30 -12.16
C VAL A 147 19.84 2.75 -13.62
N GLY A 148 20.27 1.92 -14.59
CA GLY A 148 20.13 2.21 -16.03
C GLY A 148 18.68 2.17 -16.55
N ASN A 149 17.77 1.50 -15.85
CA ASN A 149 16.35 1.37 -16.25
C ASN A 149 15.45 2.37 -15.52
N ARG A 150 16.00 3.27 -14.70
CA ARG A 150 15.24 4.29 -14.00
C ARG A 150 14.79 5.38 -14.97
N ILE A 151 13.51 5.70 -14.93
CA ILE A 151 12.93 6.78 -15.73
C ILE A 151 13.20 8.10 -15.00
N PRO A 152 13.83 9.11 -15.63
CA PRO A 152 14.07 10.38 -14.97
C PRO A 152 12.76 11.02 -14.54
N PHE A 153 12.73 11.51 -13.30
CA PHE A 153 11.55 12.15 -12.75
C PHE A 153 11.26 13.45 -13.50
N THR A 154 10.28 13.42 -14.38
CA THR A 154 9.83 14.58 -15.15
C THR A 154 8.36 14.86 -14.83
N LYS A 155 8.02 16.13 -14.56
CA LYS A 155 6.61 16.56 -14.31
C LYS A 155 5.66 16.17 -15.45
N THR A 156 6.18 15.95 -16.65
CA THR A 156 5.45 15.45 -17.83
C THR A 156 4.98 14.01 -17.65
N LEU A 157 5.67 13.15 -16.87
CA LEU A 157 5.25 11.77 -16.60
C LEU A 157 3.90 11.70 -15.86
N PHE A 158 3.71 12.57 -14.87
CA PHE A 158 2.41 12.67 -14.19
C PHE A 158 1.32 13.20 -15.13
N LYS A 159 1.66 14.20 -15.94
CA LYS A 159 0.71 14.80 -16.87
C LYS A 159 0.36 13.86 -18.02
N SER A 160 1.31 13.14 -18.59
CA SER A 160 1.06 12.18 -19.68
C SER A 160 0.29 10.96 -19.17
N GLY A 161 0.61 10.38 -18.02
CA GLY A 161 -0.15 9.27 -17.45
C GLY A 161 -1.59 9.65 -17.13
N PHE A 162 -1.83 10.85 -16.59
CA PHE A 162 -3.17 11.35 -16.31
C PHE A 162 -3.95 11.70 -17.59
N VAL A 163 -3.27 12.27 -18.57
CA VAL A 163 -3.86 12.58 -19.89
C VAL A 163 -4.14 11.31 -20.70
N GLU A 164 -3.28 10.31 -20.63
CA GLU A 164 -3.56 9.00 -21.26
C GLU A 164 -4.77 8.30 -20.64
N LEU A 165 -4.88 8.28 -19.30
CA LEU A 165 -6.08 7.75 -18.63
C LEU A 165 -7.37 8.45 -19.07
N ILE A 166 -7.33 9.76 -19.30
CA ILE A 166 -8.49 10.54 -19.78
C ILE A 166 -8.72 10.37 -21.30
N LYS A 167 -7.64 10.24 -22.08
CA LYS A 167 -7.73 10.03 -23.53
C LYS A 167 -8.23 8.63 -23.93
N PHE A 168 -7.99 7.61 -23.11
CA PHE A 168 -8.56 6.29 -23.33
C PHE A 168 -10.06 6.26 -22.99
N LYS A 169 -10.83 7.05 -23.72
CA LYS A 169 -12.29 7.06 -23.72
C LYS A 169 -12.90 5.68 -24.05
N SER A 170 -12.12 4.80 -24.69
CA SER A 170 -12.49 3.44 -24.99
C SER A 170 -12.53 2.52 -23.77
N THR A 171 -11.78 2.80 -22.71
CA THR A 171 -11.79 1.99 -21.47
C THR A 171 -13.03 2.27 -20.60
N LEU A 172 -13.64 3.45 -20.74
CA LEU A 172 -14.86 3.84 -20.03
C LEU A 172 -16.16 3.34 -20.71
N VAL A 173 -16.07 2.82 -21.93
CA VAL A 173 -17.24 2.36 -22.70
C VAL A 173 -17.47 0.86 -22.57
N TYR A 174 -16.49 0.09 -22.04
CA TYR A 174 -16.57 -1.37 -21.90
C TYR A 174 -16.65 -1.85 -20.43
N THR A 175 -17.02 -0.96 -19.49
CA THR A 175 -17.48 -1.30 -18.14
C THR A 175 -18.93 -0.92 -17.97
#